data_c74418f6d656939e9ddc202443070a98
#
_entry.id   c74418f6d656939e9ddc202443070a98
#
_cell.length_a   1.000
_cell.length_b   1.000
_cell.length_c   1.000
_cell.angle_alpha   90.00
_cell.angle_beta   90.00
_cell.angle_gamma   90.00
#
_symmetry.space_group_name_H-M   'P 1'
#
loop_
_entity.id
_entity.type
_entity.pdbx_description
1 polymer ?
#
loop_
_entity_poly.entity_id
_entity_poly.type
_entity_poly.pdbx_seq_one_letter_code
_entity_poly.pdbx_strand_id
1 'polypeptide(L)'
;MMKFALRLLSVVTTFVMLIVLIGGALVTKTGSGLGCGRQWPLCHGRFFPEMNPASIIEWSHRMSTGVSTILVLALAVLCWKKISPVFRETKFLVIMSIIFLLLQALLGALAVVFGSNALVMALHFGISLISFASVLLLALLVFEATRSETKLVKPLHIGKRMQFHIYGLITYTYIVVYTGAYVRHTKSSLACSVFPFCSKDGALPAYFNQWVQMSHRAAALLLFVWIFVAMFHALKHYKEQKQLYYGWIISAILITLQAISGVMSVYSHLALGYALAHSFFISCLFGVLCYFCLLIARFKYENREPFR
;
A
#
# COMPACT_ATOMS: atom_id res chain seq x y z
N MET A 1 -22.85 20.52 -7.72
CA MET A 1 -23.21 19.40 -6.82
C MET A 1 -22.57 18.07 -7.25
N MET A 2 -22.76 17.58 -8.46
CA MET A 2 -22.21 16.28 -8.92
C MET A 2 -20.67 16.15 -8.80
N LYS A 3 -19.88 17.17 -9.18
CA LYS A 3 -18.40 17.15 -9.04
C LYS A 3 -17.97 17.02 -7.58
N PHE A 4 -18.65 17.71 -6.67
CA PHE A 4 -18.37 17.62 -5.22
C PHE A 4 -18.69 16.22 -4.68
N ALA A 5 -19.85 15.67 -4.99
CA ALA A 5 -20.24 14.33 -4.53
C ALA A 5 -19.26 13.25 -5.02
N LEU A 6 -18.79 13.33 -6.27
CA LEU A 6 -17.82 12.38 -6.80
C LEU A 6 -16.44 12.51 -6.12
N ARG A 7 -15.97 13.73 -5.82
CA ARG A 7 -14.76 13.96 -5.03
C ARG A 7 -14.90 13.37 -3.63
N LEU A 8 -16.02 13.67 -2.95
CA LEU A 8 -16.28 13.16 -1.61
C LEU A 8 -16.28 11.62 -1.60
N LEU A 9 -17.00 11.00 -2.53
CA LEU A 9 -17.03 9.55 -2.67
C LEU A 9 -15.62 8.98 -2.87
N SER A 10 -14.81 9.58 -3.75
CA SER A 10 -13.45 9.10 -4.01
C SER A 10 -12.53 9.21 -2.79
N VAL A 11 -12.63 10.29 -2.01
CA VAL A 11 -11.87 10.46 -0.76
C VAL A 11 -12.32 9.46 0.29
N VAL A 12 -13.64 9.34 0.52
CA VAL A 12 -14.20 8.39 1.49
C VAL A 12 -13.81 6.96 1.13
N THR A 13 -13.93 6.58 -0.15
CA THR A 13 -13.53 5.24 -0.61
C THR A 13 -12.07 4.96 -0.35
N THR A 14 -11.18 5.91 -0.69
CA THR A 14 -9.73 5.76 -0.48
C THR A 14 -9.40 5.65 1.01
N PHE A 15 -10.05 6.46 1.85
CA PHE A 15 -9.85 6.43 3.30
C PHE A 15 -10.34 5.11 3.92
N VAL A 16 -11.51 4.62 3.52
CA VAL A 16 -12.04 3.33 3.98
C VAL A 16 -11.14 2.18 3.51
N MET A 17 -10.62 2.20 2.28
CA MET A 17 -9.64 1.21 1.80
C MET A 17 -8.35 1.21 2.63
N LEU A 18 -7.88 2.38 3.05
CA LEU A 18 -6.74 2.48 3.97
C LEU A 18 -7.06 1.90 5.35
N ILE A 19 -8.26 2.17 5.88
CA ILE A 19 -8.74 1.57 7.14
C ILE A 19 -8.79 0.05 7.02
N VAL A 20 -9.30 -0.50 5.92
CA VAL A 20 -9.32 -1.94 5.66
C VAL A 20 -7.91 -2.52 5.69
N LEU A 21 -6.96 -1.88 5.01
CA LEU A 21 -5.57 -2.35 4.96
C LEU A 21 -4.92 -2.34 6.36
N ILE A 22 -5.08 -1.25 7.12
CA ILE A 22 -4.55 -1.13 8.48
C ILE A 22 -5.32 -2.05 9.45
N GLY A 23 -6.63 -2.20 9.27
CA GLY A 23 -7.46 -3.15 10.01
C GLY A 23 -7.00 -4.60 9.84
N GLY A 24 -6.64 -5.01 8.61
CA GLY A 24 -6.04 -6.32 8.34
C GLY A 24 -4.68 -6.51 9.04
N ALA A 25 -3.85 -5.44 9.05
CA ALA A 25 -2.62 -5.44 9.85
C ALA A 25 -2.93 -5.55 11.36
N LEU A 26 -3.96 -4.88 11.85
CA LEU A 26 -4.41 -4.97 13.25
C LEU A 26 -4.81 -6.40 13.59
N VAL A 27 -5.69 -7.03 12.80
CA VAL A 27 -6.11 -8.44 12.97
C VAL A 27 -4.89 -9.35 13.09
N THR A 28 -3.93 -9.22 12.17
CA THR A 28 -2.72 -10.05 12.15
C THR A 28 -1.83 -9.79 13.38
N LYS A 29 -1.63 -8.52 13.76
CA LYS A 29 -0.72 -8.14 14.85
C LYS A 29 -1.27 -8.47 16.24
N THR A 30 -2.58 -8.47 16.41
CA THR A 30 -3.25 -8.86 17.65
C THR A 30 -3.53 -10.36 17.74
N GLY A 31 -3.28 -11.11 16.66
CA GLY A 31 -3.61 -12.54 16.61
C GLY A 31 -5.12 -12.83 16.55
N SER A 32 -5.92 -11.83 16.14
CA SER A 32 -7.39 -11.90 16.15
C SER A 32 -7.99 -12.60 14.93
N GLY A 33 -7.19 -13.21 14.05
CA GLY A 33 -7.65 -13.75 12.76
C GLY A 33 -8.58 -14.97 12.85
N LEU A 34 -8.82 -15.51 14.04
CA LEU A 34 -9.81 -16.56 14.33
C LEU A 34 -10.75 -16.16 15.47
N GLY A 35 -10.86 -14.88 15.78
CA GLY A 35 -11.77 -14.36 16.80
C GLY A 35 -13.25 -14.64 16.50
N CYS A 36 -13.62 -14.78 15.23
CA CYS A 36 -14.93 -15.18 14.74
C CYS A 36 -15.01 -16.69 14.35
N GLY A 37 -13.99 -17.47 14.70
CA GLY A 37 -13.88 -18.88 14.27
C GLY A 37 -13.58 -19.00 12.76
N ARG A 38 -13.75 -20.24 12.24
CA ARG A 38 -13.50 -20.53 10.81
C ARG A 38 -14.69 -20.30 9.89
N GLN A 39 -15.77 -19.76 10.41
CA GLN A 39 -16.96 -19.46 9.62
C GLN A 39 -16.82 -18.09 8.92
N TRP A 40 -17.27 -18.02 7.69
CA TRP A 40 -17.29 -16.80 6.91
C TRP A 40 -18.57 -16.75 6.06
N PRO A 41 -19.28 -15.62 5.97
CA PRO A 41 -18.98 -14.29 6.52
C PRO A 41 -19.37 -14.07 7.98
N LEU A 42 -20.11 -15.00 8.60
CA LEU A 42 -20.66 -14.88 9.95
C LEU A 42 -19.57 -15.06 11.04
N CYS A 43 -19.87 -14.57 12.26
CA CYS A 43 -19.03 -14.70 13.44
C CYS A 43 -19.69 -15.74 14.38
N HIS A 44 -19.13 -16.94 14.49
CA HIS A 44 -19.72 -18.07 15.26
C HIS A 44 -21.19 -18.33 14.89
N GLY A 45 -21.53 -18.25 13.58
CA GLY A 45 -22.90 -18.44 13.10
C GLY A 45 -23.84 -17.25 13.31
N ARG A 46 -23.39 -16.15 13.90
CA ARG A 46 -24.16 -14.94 14.18
C ARG A 46 -23.68 -13.77 13.34
N PHE A 47 -24.55 -12.78 13.10
CA PHE A 47 -24.15 -11.55 12.41
C PHE A 47 -23.33 -10.63 13.32
N PHE A 48 -23.68 -10.52 14.60
CA PHE A 48 -22.93 -9.72 15.58
C PHE A 48 -21.95 -10.63 16.36
N PRO A 49 -20.72 -10.12 16.64
CA PRO A 49 -19.70 -10.90 17.33
C PRO A 49 -20.03 -11.06 18.83
N GLU A 50 -19.39 -12.01 19.46
CA GLU A 50 -19.28 -12.01 20.92
C GLU A 50 -18.45 -10.81 21.39
N MET A 51 -18.74 -10.29 22.59
CA MET A 51 -18.10 -9.09 23.13
C MET A 51 -16.73 -9.39 23.74
N ASN A 52 -15.86 -10.07 22.96
CA ASN A 52 -14.45 -10.24 23.27
C ASN A 52 -13.58 -9.48 22.27
N PRO A 53 -12.38 -9.00 22.67
CA PRO A 53 -11.55 -8.14 21.82
C PRO A 53 -11.19 -8.78 20.47
N ALA A 54 -10.87 -10.07 20.42
CA ALA A 54 -10.47 -10.75 19.20
C ALA A 54 -11.62 -10.83 18.19
N SER A 55 -12.83 -11.18 18.65
CA SER A 55 -14.04 -11.24 17.80
C SER A 55 -14.43 -9.86 17.29
N ILE A 56 -14.35 -8.80 18.13
CA ILE A 56 -14.67 -7.43 17.75
C ILE A 56 -13.68 -6.94 16.68
N ILE A 57 -12.38 -7.16 16.85
CA ILE A 57 -11.35 -6.72 15.89
C ILE A 57 -11.55 -7.42 14.54
N GLU A 58 -11.73 -8.74 14.52
CA GLU A 58 -11.93 -9.46 13.27
C GLU A 58 -13.25 -9.09 12.59
N TRP A 59 -14.35 -9.02 13.34
CA TRP A 59 -15.66 -8.64 12.83
C TRP A 59 -15.65 -7.22 12.26
N SER A 60 -15.04 -6.27 12.96
CA SER A 60 -14.92 -4.88 12.47
C SER A 60 -14.14 -4.82 11.16
N HIS A 61 -13.08 -5.64 11.00
CA HIS A 61 -12.35 -5.72 9.75
C HIS A 61 -13.21 -6.33 8.62
N ARG A 62 -13.98 -7.40 8.90
CA ARG A 62 -14.91 -7.98 7.91
C ARG A 62 -15.98 -6.95 7.47
N MET A 63 -16.56 -6.20 8.42
CA MET A 63 -17.57 -5.17 8.14
C MET A 63 -17.00 -4.01 7.32
N SER A 64 -15.81 -3.52 7.68
CA SER A 64 -15.14 -2.46 6.92
C SER A 64 -14.80 -2.92 5.49
N THR A 65 -14.45 -4.21 5.30
CA THR A 65 -14.24 -4.80 3.97
C THR A 65 -15.54 -4.84 3.16
N GLY A 66 -16.67 -5.20 3.77
CA GLY A 66 -17.99 -5.15 3.13
C GLY A 66 -18.37 -3.74 2.68
N VAL A 67 -18.21 -2.75 3.58
CA VAL A 67 -18.48 -1.34 3.26
C VAL A 67 -17.55 -0.86 2.14
N SER A 68 -16.25 -1.18 2.19
CA SER A 68 -15.31 -0.79 1.15
C SER A 68 -15.68 -1.37 -0.21
N THR A 69 -16.20 -2.60 -0.26
CA THR A 69 -16.65 -3.24 -1.49
C THR A 69 -17.75 -2.43 -2.16
N ILE A 70 -18.76 -2.02 -1.41
CA ILE A 70 -19.87 -1.20 -1.93
C ILE A 70 -19.34 0.15 -2.46
N LEU A 71 -18.48 0.81 -1.68
CA LEU A 71 -17.91 2.10 -2.06
C LEU A 71 -17.02 2.02 -3.31
N VAL A 72 -16.16 1.00 -3.41
CA VAL A 72 -15.30 0.79 -4.58
C VAL A 72 -16.14 0.50 -5.82
N LEU A 73 -17.18 -0.34 -5.74
CA LEU A 73 -18.06 -0.61 -6.87
C LEU A 73 -18.81 0.64 -7.31
N ALA A 74 -19.34 1.44 -6.37
CA ALA A 74 -19.99 2.70 -6.68
C ALA A 74 -19.02 3.68 -7.37
N LEU A 75 -17.81 3.84 -6.82
CA LEU A 75 -16.76 4.68 -7.40
C LEU A 75 -16.37 4.19 -8.80
N ALA A 76 -16.18 2.88 -8.97
CA ALA A 76 -15.82 2.26 -10.23
C ALA A 76 -16.85 2.55 -11.34
N VAL A 77 -18.15 2.36 -11.05
CA VAL A 77 -19.23 2.66 -11.99
C VAL A 77 -19.27 4.14 -12.38
N LEU A 78 -19.11 5.04 -11.41
CA LEU A 78 -19.11 6.48 -11.66
C LEU A 78 -17.88 6.92 -12.45
N CYS A 79 -16.68 6.40 -12.10
CA CYS A 79 -15.46 6.68 -12.83
C CYS A 79 -15.53 6.14 -14.27
N TRP A 80 -16.06 4.92 -14.47
CA TRP A 80 -16.26 4.37 -15.79
C TRP A 80 -17.15 5.26 -16.66
N LYS A 81 -18.25 5.76 -16.13
CA LYS A 81 -19.22 6.58 -16.89
C LYS A 81 -18.77 8.04 -17.06
N LYS A 82 -18.10 8.64 -16.07
CA LYS A 82 -17.87 10.11 -16.03
C LYS A 82 -16.42 10.51 -16.23
N ILE A 83 -15.46 9.68 -15.84
CA ILE A 83 -14.03 9.99 -15.87
C ILE A 83 -13.33 9.34 -17.06
N SER A 84 -13.75 8.12 -17.45
CA SER A 84 -13.11 7.39 -18.55
C SER A 84 -13.19 8.10 -19.93
N PRO A 85 -14.20 8.94 -20.23
CA PRO A 85 -14.17 9.76 -21.43
C PRO A 85 -13.09 10.85 -21.42
N VAL A 86 -12.66 11.27 -20.23
CA VAL A 86 -11.64 12.33 -20.05
C VAL A 86 -10.23 11.74 -19.96
N PHE A 87 -10.08 10.65 -19.21
CA PHE A 87 -8.78 9.99 -18.96
C PHE A 87 -8.81 8.53 -19.37
N ARG A 88 -7.99 8.16 -20.33
CA ARG A 88 -7.88 6.82 -20.89
C ARG A 88 -7.57 5.74 -19.85
N GLU A 89 -6.64 6.04 -18.93
CA GLU A 89 -6.17 5.13 -17.89
C GLU A 89 -7.25 4.76 -16.86
N THR A 90 -8.37 5.50 -16.83
CA THR A 90 -9.48 5.25 -15.90
C THR A 90 -10.02 3.84 -16.02
N LYS A 91 -10.23 3.34 -17.25
CA LYS A 91 -10.76 1.97 -17.47
C LYS A 91 -9.84 0.92 -16.88
N PHE A 92 -8.53 1.06 -17.11
CA PHE A 92 -7.52 0.17 -16.53
C PHE A 92 -7.57 0.19 -15.00
N LEU A 93 -7.57 1.38 -14.38
CA LEU A 93 -7.60 1.51 -12.92
C LEU A 93 -8.91 0.99 -12.31
N VAL A 94 -10.05 1.17 -12.97
CA VAL A 94 -11.33 0.61 -12.55
C VAL A 94 -11.26 -0.93 -12.55
N ILE A 95 -10.77 -1.53 -13.62
CA ILE A 95 -10.63 -2.99 -13.72
C ILE A 95 -9.68 -3.51 -12.64
N MET A 96 -8.52 -2.86 -12.45
CA MET A 96 -7.55 -3.21 -11.42
C MET A 96 -8.15 -3.09 -10.02
N SER A 97 -8.90 -2.01 -9.71
CA SER A 97 -9.52 -1.84 -8.40
C SER A 97 -10.52 -2.97 -8.09
N ILE A 98 -11.31 -3.39 -9.06
CA ILE A 98 -12.29 -4.49 -8.88
C ILE A 98 -11.59 -5.84 -8.76
N ILE A 99 -10.66 -6.17 -9.66
CA ILE A 99 -9.96 -7.46 -9.65
C ILE A 99 -9.20 -7.64 -8.32
N PHE A 100 -8.40 -6.64 -7.92
CA PHE A 100 -7.61 -6.76 -6.70
C PHE A 100 -8.45 -6.67 -5.42
N LEU A 101 -9.60 -5.98 -5.46
CA LEU A 101 -10.58 -6.03 -4.38
C LEU A 101 -11.13 -7.46 -4.18
N LEU A 102 -11.54 -8.12 -5.27
CA LEU A 102 -12.06 -9.50 -5.23
C LEU A 102 -10.98 -10.50 -4.79
N LEU A 103 -9.77 -10.38 -5.33
CA LEU A 103 -8.65 -11.25 -4.97
C LEU A 103 -8.26 -11.12 -3.49
N GLN A 104 -8.18 -9.90 -2.94
CA GLN A 104 -7.89 -9.72 -1.52
C GLN A 104 -9.00 -10.27 -0.62
N ALA A 105 -10.28 -10.08 -1.01
CA ALA A 105 -11.41 -10.60 -0.26
C ALA A 105 -11.41 -12.15 -0.26
N LEU A 106 -11.15 -12.75 -1.42
CA LEU A 106 -11.03 -14.21 -1.56
C LEU A 106 -9.88 -14.76 -0.71
N LEU A 107 -8.69 -14.17 -0.79
CA LEU A 107 -7.54 -14.62 0.02
C LEU A 107 -7.80 -14.45 1.52
N GLY A 108 -8.47 -13.38 1.94
CA GLY A 108 -8.89 -13.20 3.34
C GLY A 108 -9.87 -14.28 3.80
N ALA A 109 -10.89 -14.60 2.99
CA ALA A 109 -11.83 -15.67 3.29
C ALA A 109 -11.15 -17.04 3.34
N LEU A 110 -10.27 -17.36 2.39
CA LEU A 110 -9.50 -18.61 2.37
C LEU A 110 -8.59 -18.74 3.59
N ALA A 111 -7.96 -17.65 4.04
CA ALA A 111 -7.12 -17.64 5.24
C ALA A 111 -7.93 -17.95 6.51
N VAL A 112 -9.20 -17.56 6.59
CA VAL A 112 -10.10 -17.87 7.71
C VAL A 112 -10.55 -19.34 7.65
N VAL A 113 -11.05 -19.78 6.49
CA VAL A 113 -11.67 -21.12 6.33
C VAL A 113 -10.63 -22.26 6.43
N PHE A 114 -9.52 -22.11 5.70
CA PHE A 114 -8.49 -23.16 5.59
C PHE A 114 -7.31 -22.97 6.55
N GLY A 115 -7.31 -21.88 7.29
CA GLY A 115 -6.18 -21.47 8.14
C GLY A 115 -5.14 -20.65 7.39
N SER A 116 -4.53 -19.71 8.10
CA SER A 116 -3.52 -18.81 7.55
C SER A 116 -2.15 -19.45 7.54
N ASN A 117 -1.48 -19.50 6.39
CA ASN A 117 -0.05 -19.75 6.31
C ASN A 117 0.70 -18.46 5.94
N ALA A 118 2.02 -18.46 6.14
CA ALA A 118 2.86 -17.27 5.91
C ALA A 118 2.75 -16.73 4.47
N LEU A 119 2.73 -17.62 3.48
CA LEU A 119 2.67 -17.25 2.06
C LEU A 119 1.33 -16.60 1.71
N VAL A 120 0.21 -17.22 2.11
CA VAL A 120 -1.14 -16.69 1.84
C VAL A 120 -1.33 -15.32 2.46
N MET A 121 -0.87 -15.12 3.70
CA MET A 121 -0.97 -13.83 4.38
C MET A 121 -0.08 -12.76 3.76
N ALA A 122 1.12 -13.13 3.31
CA ALA A 122 2.00 -12.22 2.59
C ALA A 122 1.40 -11.79 1.23
N LEU A 123 0.85 -12.76 0.47
CA LEU A 123 0.14 -12.48 -0.79
C LEU A 123 -1.09 -11.59 -0.56
N HIS A 124 -1.89 -11.90 0.47
CA HIS A 124 -3.06 -11.10 0.82
C HIS A 124 -2.68 -9.64 1.10
N PHE A 125 -1.63 -9.38 1.87
CA PHE A 125 -1.16 -8.01 2.14
C PHE A 125 -0.65 -7.32 0.87
N GLY A 126 0.16 -7.98 0.06
CA GLY A 126 0.68 -7.43 -1.20
C GLY A 126 -0.43 -7.09 -2.20
N ILE A 127 -1.43 -7.95 -2.35
CA ILE A 127 -2.61 -7.73 -3.19
C ILE A 127 -3.46 -6.57 -2.66
N SER A 128 -3.59 -6.46 -1.33
CA SER A 128 -4.30 -5.33 -0.70
C SER A 128 -3.62 -3.98 -0.96
N LEU A 129 -2.29 -3.93 -1.03
CA LEU A 129 -1.56 -2.71 -1.42
C LEU A 129 -1.90 -2.28 -2.85
N ILE A 130 -1.97 -3.21 -3.80
CA ILE A 130 -2.31 -2.91 -5.20
C ILE A 130 -3.77 -2.43 -5.29
N SER A 131 -4.69 -3.08 -4.56
CA SER A 131 -6.09 -2.66 -4.48
C SER A 131 -6.23 -1.24 -3.95
N PHE A 132 -5.58 -0.93 -2.83
CA PHE A 132 -5.55 0.41 -2.26
C PHE A 132 -4.95 1.44 -3.23
N ALA A 133 -3.79 1.14 -3.84
CA ALA A 133 -3.15 2.05 -4.79
C ALA A 133 -4.02 2.32 -6.01
N SER A 134 -4.74 1.32 -6.53
CA SER A 134 -5.65 1.50 -7.67
C SER A 134 -6.80 2.45 -7.35
N VAL A 135 -7.39 2.35 -6.14
CA VAL A 135 -8.44 3.25 -5.67
C VAL A 135 -7.90 4.66 -5.42
N LEU A 136 -6.71 4.78 -4.81
CA LEU A 136 -6.04 6.06 -4.62
C LEU A 136 -5.79 6.77 -5.97
N LEU A 137 -5.30 6.06 -6.98
CA LEU A 137 -5.08 6.62 -8.31
C LEU A 137 -6.39 7.03 -8.98
N LEU A 138 -7.49 6.26 -8.82
CA LEU A 138 -8.81 6.69 -9.27
C LEU A 138 -9.26 7.98 -8.60
N ALA A 139 -9.04 8.14 -7.29
CA ALA A 139 -9.36 9.38 -6.59
C ALA A 139 -8.56 10.56 -7.14
N LEU A 140 -7.27 10.39 -7.41
CA LEU A 140 -6.44 11.43 -8.04
C LEU A 140 -6.98 11.83 -9.42
N LEU A 141 -7.41 10.86 -10.26
CA LEU A 141 -8.04 11.14 -11.55
C LEU A 141 -9.35 11.91 -11.40
N VAL A 142 -10.17 11.58 -10.39
CA VAL A 142 -11.41 12.31 -10.10
C VAL A 142 -11.11 13.77 -9.76
N PHE A 143 -10.12 14.03 -8.90
CA PHE A 143 -9.73 15.40 -8.57
C PHE A 143 -9.23 16.16 -9.79
N GLU A 144 -8.45 15.52 -10.63
CA GLU A 144 -7.90 16.11 -11.85
C GLU A 144 -9.01 16.44 -12.86
N ALA A 145 -9.90 15.48 -13.16
CA ALA A 145 -11.01 15.66 -14.09
C ALA A 145 -12.05 16.69 -13.64
N THR A 146 -12.17 16.91 -12.34
CA THR A 146 -13.16 17.82 -11.77
C THR A 146 -12.60 19.22 -11.45
N ARG A 147 -11.30 19.45 -11.68
CA ARG A 147 -10.66 20.76 -11.48
C ARG A 147 -11.23 21.79 -12.44
N SER A 148 -11.50 23.01 -11.95
CA SER A 148 -12.16 24.08 -12.74
C SER A 148 -11.25 24.73 -13.78
N GLU A 149 -9.96 24.64 -13.62
CA GLU A 149 -8.98 25.24 -14.53
C GLU A 149 -8.30 24.15 -15.35
N THR A 150 -8.54 24.16 -16.65
CA THR A 150 -7.66 23.56 -17.67
C THR A 150 -6.39 24.39 -17.75
N LYS A 151 -5.57 24.47 -16.71
CA LYS A 151 -4.18 24.85 -16.89
C LYS A 151 -3.58 23.76 -17.76
N LEU A 152 -3.20 24.14 -18.98
CA LEU A 152 -2.33 23.31 -19.82
C LEU A 152 -1.20 22.81 -18.94
N VAL A 153 -1.33 21.57 -18.52
CA VAL A 153 -0.25 20.91 -17.78
C VAL A 153 0.90 20.84 -18.76
N LYS A 154 2.00 21.52 -18.45
CA LYS A 154 3.21 21.45 -19.29
C LYS A 154 3.49 19.97 -19.57
N PRO A 155 3.79 19.59 -20.82
CA PRO A 155 4.05 18.18 -21.15
C PRO A 155 5.13 17.65 -20.20
N LEU A 156 4.78 16.56 -19.52
CA LEU A 156 5.65 15.93 -18.55
C LEU A 156 6.78 15.24 -19.30
N HIS A 157 8.02 15.55 -18.99
CA HIS A 157 9.17 14.86 -19.56
C HIS A 157 9.86 13.99 -18.52
N ILE A 158 9.87 12.66 -18.72
CA ILE A 158 10.49 11.72 -17.78
C ILE A 158 11.61 10.97 -18.52
N GLY A 159 12.86 11.37 -18.27
CA GLY A 159 14.04 10.75 -18.88
C GLY A 159 14.20 9.27 -18.49
N LYS A 160 14.89 8.49 -19.32
CA LYS A 160 15.08 7.03 -19.14
C LYS A 160 15.64 6.68 -17.75
N ARG A 161 16.57 7.47 -17.21
CA ARG A 161 17.16 7.25 -15.89
C ARG A 161 16.11 7.37 -14.76
N MET A 162 15.23 8.36 -14.83
CA MET A 162 14.13 8.49 -13.85
C MET A 162 13.11 7.35 -14.00
N GLN A 163 12.80 6.94 -15.24
CA GLN A 163 11.94 5.78 -15.47
C GLN A 163 12.54 4.51 -14.86
N PHE A 164 13.86 4.31 -14.96
CA PHE A 164 14.56 3.20 -14.30
C PHE A 164 14.42 3.26 -12.77
N HIS A 165 14.61 4.43 -12.14
CA HIS A 165 14.40 4.59 -10.71
C HIS A 165 12.95 4.25 -10.32
N ILE A 166 11.96 4.72 -11.06
CA ILE A 166 10.54 4.49 -10.73
C ILE A 166 10.19 3.01 -10.85
N TYR A 167 10.46 2.37 -12.00
CA TYR A 167 10.13 0.96 -12.17
C TYR A 167 10.94 0.04 -11.26
N GLY A 168 12.23 0.33 -11.09
CA GLY A 168 13.08 -0.43 -10.18
C GLY A 168 12.62 -0.32 -8.74
N LEU A 169 12.32 0.90 -8.28
CA LEU A 169 11.89 1.13 -6.89
C LEU A 169 10.53 0.54 -6.58
N ILE A 170 9.54 0.62 -7.48
CA ILE A 170 8.24 0.00 -7.20
C ILE A 170 8.35 -1.53 -7.12
N THR A 171 9.09 -2.15 -8.02
CA THR A 171 9.35 -3.60 -8.00
C THR A 171 10.11 -4.00 -6.74
N TYR A 172 11.18 -3.27 -6.42
CA TYR A 172 12.00 -3.57 -5.25
C TYR A 172 11.23 -3.32 -3.93
N THR A 173 10.44 -2.26 -3.85
CA THR A 173 9.55 -2.01 -2.70
C THR A 173 8.59 -3.18 -2.47
N TYR A 174 8.01 -3.71 -3.56
CA TYR A 174 7.10 -4.86 -3.47
C TYR A 174 7.81 -6.11 -2.95
N ILE A 175 9.04 -6.37 -3.40
CA ILE A 175 9.88 -7.45 -2.86
C ILE A 175 10.17 -7.23 -1.36
N VAL A 176 10.58 -6.01 -0.96
CA VAL A 176 10.86 -5.68 0.45
C VAL A 176 9.63 -5.85 1.33
N VAL A 177 8.44 -5.54 0.83
CA VAL A 177 7.17 -5.80 1.54
C VAL A 177 7.00 -7.29 1.84
N TYR A 178 7.29 -8.17 0.88
CA TYR A 178 7.23 -9.62 1.11
C TYR A 178 8.28 -10.12 2.10
N THR A 179 9.49 -9.59 2.08
CA THR A 179 10.49 -9.93 3.11
C THR A 179 10.01 -9.53 4.51
N GLY A 180 9.37 -8.37 4.65
CA GLY A 180 8.77 -7.92 5.91
C GLY A 180 7.59 -8.78 6.38
N ALA A 181 6.71 -9.18 5.46
CA ALA A 181 5.65 -10.13 5.74
C ALA A 181 6.23 -11.49 6.18
N TYR A 182 7.30 -11.95 5.55
CA TYR A 182 7.98 -13.19 5.93
C TYR A 182 8.58 -13.11 7.33
N VAL A 183 9.24 -12.01 7.71
CA VAL A 183 9.71 -11.75 9.09
C VAL A 183 8.57 -11.90 10.09
N ARG A 184 7.39 -11.37 9.78
CA ARG A 184 6.22 -11.44 10.66
C ARG A 184 5.70 -12.87 10.82
N HIS A 185 5.54 -13.60 9.71
CA HIS A 185 4.92 -14.91 9.71
C HIS A 185 5.84 -16.04 10.18
N THR A 186 7.16 -15.86 10.10
CA THR A 186 8.16 -16.76 10.70
C THR A 186 8.43 -16.47 12.17
N LYS A 187 7.69 -15.48 12.76
CA LYS A 187 7.91 -15.01 14.15
C LYS A 187 9.33 -14.48 14.40
N SER A 188 9.99 -13.97 13.36
CA SER A 188 11.37 -13.48 13.39
C SER A 188 11.48 -12.00 13.82
N SER A 189 10.36 -11.33 14.12
CA SER A 189 10.31 -9.89 14.37
C SER A 189 11.19 -9.40 15.51
N LEU A 190 11.45 -10.25 16.51
CA LEU A 190 12.31 -9.95 17.68
C LEU A 190 13.53 -10.87 17.77
N ALA A 191 13.92 -11.54 16.69
CA ALA A 191 15.08 -12.42 16.67
C ALA A 191 16.40 -11.69 16.88
N CYS A 192 16.47 -10.38 16.48
CA CYS A 192 17.58 -9.48 16.74
C CYS A 192 17.13 -8.35 17.67
N SER A 193 17.70 -8.25 18.84
CA SER A 193 17.28 -7.33 19.91
C SER A 193 17.80 -5.90 19.75
N VAL A 194 18.82 -5.68 18.91
CA VAL A 194 19.47 -4.37 18.72
C VAL A 194 19.44 -3.94 17.25
N PHE A 195 19.73 -2.68 17.01
CA PHE A 195 19.84 -2.08 15.67
C PHE A 195 21.18 -1.30 15.60
N PRO A 196 21.89 -1.30 14.44
CA PRO A 196 21.55 -1.93 13.15
C PRO A 196 21.86 -3.43 13.08
N PHE A 197 22.72 -3.95 13.94
CA PHE A 197 23.16 -5.35 13.98
C PHE A 197 22.15 -6.27 14.71
N CYS A 198 22.46 -7.57 14.78
CA CYS A 198 21.61 -8.55 15.43
C CYS A 198 21.92 -8.68 16.93
N SER A 199 23.20 -8.48 17.31
CA SER A 199 23.72 -8.52 18.67
C SER A 199 24.51 -7.27 19.04
N LYS A 200 24.71 -7.01 20.32
CA LYS A 200 25.50 -5.86 20.80
C LYS A 200 26.96 -5.93 20.35
N ASP A 201 27.50 -7.13 20.24
CA ASP A 201 28.91 -7.38 19.86
C ASP A 201 29.11 -7.36 18.33
N GLY A 202 28.07 -7.03 17.54
CA GLY A 202 28.16 -6.99 16.09
C GLY A 202 28.32 -8.36 15.41
N ALA A 203 28.12 -9.44 16.18
CA ALA A 203 28.24 -10.81 15.66
C ALA A 203 27.22 -11.09 14.53
N LEU A 204 27.60 -11.91 13.58
CA LEU A 204 26.73 -12.37 12.50
C LEU A 204 25.55 -13.17 13.07
N PRO A 205 24.39 -13.17 12.38
CA PRO A 205 23.27 -14.00 12.76
C PRO A 205 23.63 -15.48 12.86
N ALA A 206 23.29 -16.12 13.97
CA ALA A 206 23.59 -17.52 14.23
C ALA A 206 22.43 -18.46 13.85
N TYR A 207 21.18 -17.95 13.93
CA TYR A 207 19.96 -18.75 13.75
C TYR A 207 19.15 -18.26 12.53
N PHE A 208 18.35 -19.16 11.97
CA PHE A 208 17.50 -18.87 10.80
C PHE A 208 16.65 -17.60 10.97
N ASN A 209 15.96 -17.45 12.11
CA ASN A 209 15.10 -16.29 12.36
C ASN A 209 15.87 -14.96 12.40
N GLN A 210 17.12 -14.98 12.86
CA GLN A 210 18.01 -13.81 12.83
C GLN A 210 18.40 -13.44 11.40
N TRP A 211 18.73 -14.43 10.57
CA TRP A 211 19.01 -14.22 9.14
C TRP A 211 17.78 -13.65 8.40
N VAL A 212 16.58 -14.15 8.68
CA VAL A 212 15.33 -13.63 8.10
C VAL A 212 15.16 -12.15 8.44
N GLN A 213 15.34 -11.78 9.72
CA GLN A 213 15.21 -10.38 10.13
C GLN A 213 16.31 -9.49 9.55
N MET A 214 17.57 -9.94 9.56
CA MET A 214 18.70 -9.18 9.02
C MET A 214 18.62 -9.01 7.51
N SER A 215 18.18 -10.02 6.77
CA SER A 215 17.95 -9.91 5.32
C SER A 215 16.90 -8.85 5.00
N HIS A 216 15.80 -8.78 5.79
CA HIS A 216 14.82 -7.71 5.64
C HIS A 216 15.41 -6.33 5.96
N ARG A 217 16.20 -6.19 7.03
CA ARG A 217 16.89 -4.93 7.38
C ARG A 217 17.83 -4.46 6.26
N ALA A 218 18.63 -5.38 5.71
CA ALA A 218 19.53 -5.08 4.60
C ALA A 218 18.76 -4.65 3.34
N ALA A 219 17.69 -5.37 2.98
CA ALA A 219 16.85 -5.01 1.86
C ALA A 219 16.14 -3.64 2.07
N ALA A 220 15.67 -3.36 3.29
CA ALA A 220 15.07 -2.07 3.63
C ALA A 220 16.09 -0.92 3.58
N LEU A 221 17.34 -1.14 4.01
CA LEU A 221 18.41 -0.15 3.92
C LEU A 221 18.74 0.17 2.45
N LEU A 222 18.83 -0.83 1.58
CA LEU A 222 19.05 -0.62 0.15
C LEU A 222 17.90 0.17 -0.48
N LEU A 223 16.64 -0.14 -0.11
CA LEU A 223 15.47 0.62 -0.55
C LEU A 223 15.55 2.08 -0.09
N PHE A 224 15.91 2.30 1.16
CA PHE A 224 16.08 3.63 1.74
C PHE A 224 17.11 4.46 0.95
N VAL A 225 18.31 3.92 0.77
CA VAL A 225 19.38 4.57 0.00
C VAL A 225 18.93 4.86 -1.43
N TRP A 226 18.30 3.91 -2.09
CA TRP A 226 17.86 4.09 -3.49
C TRP A 226 16.78 5.17 -3.64
N ILE A 227 15.84 5.29 -2.70
CA ILE A 227 14.85 6.39 -2.70
C ILE A 227 15.54 7.75 -2.56
N PHE A 228 16.55 7.87 -1.69
CA PHE A 228 17.31 9.12 -1.56
C PHE A 228 18.11 9.45 -2.83
N VAL A 229 18.72 8.47 -3.47
CA VAL A 229 19.39 8.65 -4.78
C VAL A 229 18.40 9.16 -5.83
N ALA A 230 17.21 8.57 -5.91
CA ALA A 230 16.17 9.01 -6.82
C ALA A 230 15.65 10.41 -6.49
N MET A 231 15.48 10.73 -5.20
CA MET A 231 15.12 12.07 -4.73
C MET A 231 16.17 13.11 -5.15
N PHE A 232 17.45 12.89 -4.86
CA PHE A 232 18.50 13.83 -5.26
C PHE A 232 18.57 14.02 -6.79
N HIS A 233 18.37 12.94 -7.54
CA HIS A 233 18.25 13.03 -8.99
C HIS A 233 17.06 13.92 -9.40
N ALA A 234 15.90 13.77 -8.73
CA ALA A 234 14.71 14.57 -9.00
C ALA A 234 14.92 16.04 -8.62
N LEU A 235 15.51 16.33 -7.46
CA LEU A 235 15.81 17.70 -7.01
C LEU A 235 16.75 18.43 -7.97
N LYS A 236 17.68 17.71 -8.60
CA LYS A 236 18.63 18.29 -9.56
C LYS A 236 18.01 18.54 -10.93
N HIS A 237 17.19 17.63 -11.45
CA HIS A 237 16.79 17.60 -12.87
C HIS A 237 15.31 17.87 -13.13
N TYR A 238 14.43 17.91 -12.09
CA TYR A 238 12.97 17.96 -12.24
C TYR A 238 12.31 19.09 -11.45
N LYS A 239 13.04 20.19 -11.19
CA LYS A 239 12.53 21.35 -10.41
C LYS A 239 11.23 21.93 -10.98
N GLU A 240 11.11 21.99 -12.29
CA GLU A 240 9.95 22.53 -12.99
C GLU A 240 8.75 21.55 -13.00
N GLN A 241 8.98 20.27 -12.77
CA GLN A 241 7.97 19.23 -12.78
C GLN A 241 7.54 18.90 -11.35
N LYS A 242 6.68 19.76 -10.80
CA LYS A 242 6.27 19.75 -9.38
C LYS A 242 5.82 18.37 -8.87
N GLN A 243 5.14 17.58 -9.73
CA GLN A 243 4.67 16.23 -9.37
C GLN A 243 5.84 15.30 -9.02
N LEU A 244 6.90 15.28 -9.83
CA LEU A 244 8.10 14.50 -9.57
C LEU A 244 8.92 15.10 -8.43
N TYR A 245 9.12 16.40 -8.43
CA TYR A 245 9.92 17.10 -7.44
C TYR A 245 9.38 16.86 -6.01
N TYR A 246 8.13 17.23 -5.76
CA TYR A 246 7.53 17.04 -4.43
C TYR A 246 7.20 15.58 -4.12
N GLY A 247 6.83 14.78 -5.12
CA GLY A 247 6.56 13.37 -4.94
C GLY A 247 7.77 12.60 -4.41
N TRP A 248 8.99 12.91 -4.90
CA TRP A 248 10.22 12.30 -4.37
C TRP A 248 10.59 12.78 -2.97
N ILE A 249 10.33 14.05 -2.63
CA ILE A 249 10.47 14.56 -1.26
C ILE A 249 9.52 13.80 -0.31
N ILE A 250 8.26 13.65 -0.71
CA ILE A 250 7.26 12.89 0.05
C ILE A 250 7.71 11.42 0.21
N SER A 251 8.24 10.80 -0.84
CA SER A 251 8.76 9.43 -0.78
C SER A 251 9.92 9.30 0.20
N ALA A 252 10.84 10.27 0.25
CA ALA A 252 11.95 10.29 1.20
C ALA A 252 11.47 10.47 2.65
N ILE A 253 10.48 11.31 2.88
CA ILE A 253 9.85 11.46 4.20
C ILE A 253 9.18 10.16 4.63
N LEU A 254 8.39 9.55 3.74
CA LEU A 254 7.65 8.31 4.02
C LEU A 254 8.60 7.14 4.31
N ILE A 255 9.70 6.97 3.55
CA ILE A 255 10.65 5.89 3.83
C ILE A 255 11.43 6.14 5.12
N THR A 256 11.68 7.39 5.50
CA THR A 256 12.30 7.74 6.78
C THR A 256 11.37 7.38 7.95
N LEU A 257 10.09 7.76 7.87
CA LEU A 257 9.09 7.39 8.87
C LEU A 257 8.87 5.87 8.94
N GLN A 258 8.93 5.20 7.79
CA GLN A 258 8.88 3.73 7.68
C GLN A 258 10.06 3.08 8.42
N ALA A 259 11.28 3.57 8.23
CA ALA A 259 12.46 3.07 8.90
C ALA A 259 12.38 3.31 10.43
N ILE A 260 12.03 4.52 10.86
CA ILE A 260 11.85 4.86 12.27
C ILE A 260 10.81 3.95 12.93
N SER A 261 9.62 3.80 12.33
CA SER A 261 8.56 2.95 12.88
C SER A 261 8.98 1.48 12.96
N GLY A 262 9.79 1.00 11.99
CA GLY A 262 10.36 -0.35 12.01
C GLY A 262 11.35 -0.57 13.16
N VAL A 263 12.27 0.38 13.37
CA VAL A 263 13.22 0.36 14.49
C VAL A 263 12.49 0.42 15.83
N MET A 264 11.53 1.36 15.96
CA MET A 264 10.72 1.51 17.18
C MET A 264 9.87 0.28 17.47
N SER A 265 9.39 -0.44 16.44
CA SER A 265 8.68 -1.71 16.62
C SER A 265 9.55 -2.77 17.32
N VAL A 266 10.85 -2.82 17.03
CA VAL A 266 11.78 -3.74 17.71
C VAL A 266 12.03 -3.30 19.15
N TYR A 267 12.40 -2.05 19.38
CA TYR A 267 12.71 -1.53 20.71
C TYR A 267 11.52 -1.51 21.68
N SER A 268 10.30 -1.32 21.14
CA SER A 268 9.08 -1.35 21.94
C SER A 268 8.50 -2.75 22.12
N HIS A 269 9.24 -3.81 21.77
CA HIS A 269 8.74 -5.20 21.80
C HIS A 269 7.42 -5.39 21.03
N LEU A 270 7.33 -4.81 19.83
CA LEU A 270 6.18 -4.84 18.93
C LEU A 270 4.95 -4.08 19.44
N ALA A 271 5.15 -2.96 20.16
CA ALA A 271 4.02 -2.11 20.53
C ALA A 271 3.15 -1.79 19.30
N LEU A 272 1.85 -1.99 19.46
CA LEU A 272 0.87 -2.02 18.36
C LEU A 272 0.90 -0.74 17.52
N GLY A 273 1.04 0.43 18.15
CA GLY A 273 1.08 1.73 17.47
C GLY A 273 2.20 1.82 16.43
N TYR A 274 3.43 1.46 16.80
CA TYR A 274 4.58 1.48 15.85
C TYR A 274 4.42 0.43 14.74
N ALA A 275 3.91 -0.74 15.09
CA ALA A 275 3.68 -1.80 14.13
C ALA A 275 2.58 -1.44 13.09
N LEU A 276 1.52 -0.73 13.49
CA LEU A 276 0.50 -0.21 12.57
C LEU A 276 1.01 0.98 11.76
N ALA A 277 1.77 1.90 12.38
CA ALA A 277 2.43 3.01 11.69
C ALA A 277 3.36 2.51 10.58
N HIS A 278 4.11 1.43 10.84
CA HIS A 278 4.97 0.79 9.83
C HIS A 278 4.15 0.27 8.64
N SER A 279 2.99 -0.34 8.87
CA SER A 279 2.09 -0.76 7.79
C SER A 279 1.46 0.42 7.03
N PHE A 280 1.17 1.51 7.73
CA PHE A 280 0.62 2.73 7.15
C PHE A 280 1.62 3.44 6.22
N PHE A 281 2.84 3.67 6.68
CA PHE A 281 3.84 4.42 5.90
C PHE A 281 4.23 3.69 4.62
N ILE A 282 4.40 2.35 4.67
CA ILE A 282 4.69 1.59 3.45
C ILE A 282 3.52 1.63 2.45
N SER A 283 2.27 1.66 2.94
CA SER A 283 1.09 1.76 2.07
C SER A 283 1.03 3.11 1.36
N CYS A 284 1.32 4.19 2.07
CA CYS A 284 1.41 5.53 1.50
C CYS A 284 2.56 5.64 0.49
N LEU A 285 3.75 5.13 0.83
CA LEU A 285 4.90 5.12 -0.06
C LEU A 285 4.60 4.35 -1.36
N PHE A 286 4.01 3.17 -1.25
CA PHE A 286 3.63 2.37 -2.40
C PHE A 286 2.62 3.11 -3.30
N GLY A 287 1.66 3.80 -2.71
CA GLY A 287 0.72 4.66 -3.44
C GLY A 287 1.41 5.77 -4.23
N VAL A 288 2.40 6.46 -3.65
CA VAL A 288 3.19 7.49 -4.35
C VAL A 288 4.00 6.88 -5.50
N LEU A 289 4.62 5.72 -5.31
CA LEU A 289 5.38 5.04 -6.37
C LEU A 289 4.46 4.59 -7.52
N CYS A 290 3.25 4.11 -7.21
CA CYS A 290 2.23 3.80 -8.22
C CYS A 290 1.80 5.05 -9.00
N TYR A 291 1.69 6.21 -8.34
CA TYR A 291 1.41 7.47 -9.02
C TYR A 291 2.52 7.84 -10.02
N PHE A 292 3.79 7.63 -9.69
CA PHE A 292 4.87 7.83 -10.66
C PHE A 292 4.79 6.89 -11.88
N CYS A 293 4.34 5.65 -11.68
CA CYS A 293 4.09 4.74 -12.81
C CYS A 293 2.98 5.27 -13.73
N LEU A 294 1.92 5.85 -13.15
CA LEU A 294 0.86 6.53 -13.91
C LEU A 294 1.42 7.70 -14.72
N LEU A 295 2.28 8.53 -14.14
CA LEU A 295 2.93 9.64 -14.84
C LEU A 295 3.79 9.16 -16.02
N ILE A 296 4.53 8.05 -15.87
CA ILE A 296 5.29 7.46 -16.99
C ILE A 296 4.35 6.96 -18.09
N ALA A 297 3.25 6.30 -17.72
CA ALA A 297 2.29 5.80 -18.70
C ALA A 297 1.71 6.93 -19.56
N ARG A 298 1.38 8.08 -18.95
CA ARG A 298 0.93 9.29 -19.64
C ARG A 298 2.02 9.87 -20.55
N PHE A 299 3.22 10.07 -20.03
CA PHE A 299 4.35 10.55 -20.81
C PHE A 299 4.64 9.69 -22.05
N LYS A 300 4.64 8.37 -21.92
CA LYS A 300 4.86 7.44 -23.04
C LYS A 300 3.74 7.52 -24.07
N TYR A 301 2.51 7.76 -23.65
CA TYR A 301 1.37 7.87 -24.55
C TYR A 301 1.43 9.17 -25.37
N GLU A 302 1.64 10.32 -24.71
CA GLU A 302 1.77 11.63 -25.37
C GLU A 302 2.88 11.65 -26.43
N ASN A 303 4.00 10.94 -26.16
CA ASN A 303 5.11 10.84 -27.12
C ASN A 303 4.90 9.82 -28.26
N ARG A 304 3.88 8.94 -28.19
CA ARG A 304 3.54 8.01 -29.27
C ARG A 304 2.56 8.60 -30.28
N GLU A 305 1.79 9.60 -29.89
CA GLU A 305 0.86 10.32 -30.75
C GLU A 305 1.22 11.81 -30.81
N PRO A 306 2.32 12.21 -31.51
CA PRO A 306 2.76 13.61 -31.51
C PRO A 306 1.84 14.58 -32.26
N PHE A 307 0.84 14.12 -33.00
CA PHE A 307 -0.12 14.99 -33.74
C PHE A 307 -1.47 14.26 -33.96
N ARG A 308 -2.43 14.49 -33.11
CA ARG A 308 -3.85 14.48 -33.42
C ARG A 308 -4.54 15.73 -32.91
#